data_a95dd6dcc482d468653697c86bb78f91
#
_entry.id   a95dd6dcc482d468653697c86bb78f91
#
_cell.length_a   1.000
_cell.length_b   1.000
_cell.length_c   1.000
_cell.angle_alpha   90.00
_cell.angle_beta   90.00
_cell.angle_gamma   90.00
#
_symmetry.space_group_name_H-M   'P 1'
#
loop_
_entity.id
_entity.type
_entity.pdbx_description
1 polymer ?
#
loop_
_entity_poly.entity_id
_entity_poly.type
_entity_poly.pdbx_seq_one_letter_code
_entity_poly.pdbx_strand_id
1 'polypeptide(L)'
;CDINEHELEETVRLINDADGRAIAVRADVTNRSEMLNVADQAVTAFSRIDVIINNAGVMPLAFYSDHEAAADAWDQCIDINFKGVLNGITAVHDQMLRQGRGHVINISSIYGNYPTAGAAVYGATKAAVIFLSESLRMESQGRIKVTTIRPTGVPLTGLGNGIVNPEAVSGLLGSNTAAYMSKFEAAEAGQLPKSMLDRNEIEYFALDPDSLSEQIVYTINQPWGVSISDITVRASGDSYVL
;
A
#
# COMPACT_ATOMS: atom_id res chain seq x y z
N CYS A 1 -3.05 -11.47 -6.64
CA CYS A 1 -2.66 -11.13 -8.00
C CYS A 1 -1.44 -10.21 -8.00
N ASP A 2 -0.57 -10.34 -8.97
CA ASP A 2 0.61 -9.51 -9.21
C ASP A 2 1.03 -9.65 -10.69
N ILE A 3 1.93 -8.77 -11.17
CA ILE A 3 2.58 -8.92 -12.46
C ILE A 3 3.73 -9.93 -12.44
N ASN A 4 4.28 -10.21 -11.27
CA ASN A 4 5.42 -11.12 -11.05
C ASN A 4 4.92 -12.53 -10.75
N GLU A 5 4.93 -13.41 -11.74
CA GLU A 5 4.47 -14.79 -11.62
C GLU A 5 5.28 -15.60 -10.59
N HIS A 6 6.59 -15.40 -10.54
CA HIS A 6 7.44 -16.14 -9.60
C HIS A 6 7.08 -15.82 -8.13
N GLU A 7 6.88 -14.55 -7.79
CA GLU A 7 6.48 -14.13 -6.44
C GLU A 7 5.05 -14.60 -6.09
N LEU A 8 4.17 -14.68 -7.09
CA LEU A 8 2.82 -15.24 -6.90
C LEU A 8 2.87 -16.72 -6.55
N GLU A 9 3.66 -17.52 -7.25
CA GLU A 9 3.82 -18.96 -6.98
C GLU A 9 4.37 -19.21 -5.59
N GLU A 10 5.37 -18.42 -5.17
CA GLU A 10 5.94 -18.52 -3.82
C GLU A 10 4.90 -18.14 -2.75
N THR A 11 4.12 -17.06 -2.98
CA THR A 11 3.04 -16.67 -2.06
C THR A 11 1.99 -17.75 -1.93
N VAL A 12 1.58 -18.39 -3.04
CA VAL A 12 0.62 -19.52 -3.02
C VAL A 12 1.20 -20.70 -2.24
N ARG A 13 2.48 -21.02 -2.45
CA ARG A 13 3.16 -22.08 -1.72
C ARG A 13 3.14 -21.83 -0.21
N LEU A 14 3.53 -20.62 0.22
CA LEU A 14 3.54 -20.23 1.64
C LEU A 14 2.15 -20.32 2.29
N ILE A 15 1.10 -19.90 1.58
CA ILE A 15 -0.28 -19.98 2.08
C ILE A 15 -0.72 -21.46 2.21
N ASN A 16 -0.42 -22.28 1.22
CA ASN A 16 -0.80 -23.68 1.23
C ASN A 16 -0.03 -24.49 2.31
N ASP A 17 1.26 -24.16 2.53
CA ASP A 17 2.08 -24.75 3.60
C ASP A 17 1.55 -24.41 5.01
N ALA A 18 0.79 -23.31 5.12
CA ALA A 18 0.07 -22.89 6.34
C ALA A 18 -1.39 -23.37 6.40
N ASP A 19 -1.74 -24.43 5.67
CA ASP A 19 -3.12 -24.98 5.57
C ASP A 19 -4.17 -24.00 5.02
N GLY A 20 -3.73 -22.92 4.36
CA GLY A 20 -4.58 -21.99 3.66
C GLY A 20 -4.97 -22.48 2.26
N ARG A 21 -5.80 -21.69 1.55
CA ARG A 21 -6.15 -21.93 0.15
C ARG A 21 -5.89 -20.67 -0.66
N ALA A 22 -5.10 -20.76 -1.70
CA ALA A 22 -4.79 -19.65 -2.59
C ALA A 22 -4.79 -20.08 -4.06
N ILE A 23 -5.04 -19.12 -4.93
CA ILE A 23 -4.79 -19.20 -6.37
C ILE A 23 -3.93 -18.01 -6.79
N ALA A 24 -3.02 -18.22 -7.72
CA ALA A 24 -2.26 -17.16 -8.36
C ALA A 24 -2.98 -16.70 -9.63
N VAL A 25 -3.11 -15.39 -9.80
CA VAL A 25 -3.61 -14.79 -11.05
C VAL A 25 -2.66 -13.68 -11.45
N ARG A 26 -1.91 -13.89 -12.55
CA ARG A 26 -1.09 -12.82 -13.09
C ARG A 26 -2.00 -11.72 -13.62
N ALA A 27 -1.78 -10.49 -13.19
CA ALA A 27 -2.54 -9.33 -13.64
C ALA A 27 -1.76 -8.03 -13.46
N ASP A 28 -1.86 -7.15 -14.45
CA ASP A 28 -1.46 -5.76 -14.35
C ASP A 28 -2.66 -4.94 -13.86
N VAL A 29 -2.53 -4.29 -12.70
CA VAL A 29 -3.60 -3.48 -12.11
C VAL A 29 -4.00 -2.29 -13.00
N THR A 30 -3.12 -1.84 -13.90
CA THR A 30 -3.42 -0.77 -14.85
C THR A 30 -4.36 -1.23 -15.97
N ASN A 31 -4.47 -2.55 -16.18
CA ASN A 31 -5.33 -3.17 -17.18
C ASN A 31 -6.68 -3.57 -16.56
N ARG A 32 -7.71 -2.82 -16.89
CA ARG A 32 -9.07 -3.06 -16.38
C ARG A 32 -9.61 -4.46 -16.67
N SER A 33 -9.35 -5.01 -17.85
CA SER A 33 -9.86 -6.33 -18.22
C SER A 33 -9.16 -7.45 -17.45
N GLU A 34 -7.88 -7.29 -17.13
CA GLU A 34 -7.17 -8.23 -16.27
C GLU A 34 -7.70 -8.19 -14.83
N MET A 35 -8.00 -7.01 -14.28
CA MET A 35 -8.60 -6.88 -12.95
C MET A 35 -10.01 -7.48 -12.88
N LEU A 36 -10.83 -7.34 -13.92
CA LEU A 36 -12.11 -8.04 -14.02
C LEU A 36 -11.93 -9.56 -14.02
N ASN A 37 -10.95 -10.07 -14.79
CA ASN A 37 -10.62 -11.50 -14.79
C ASN A 37 -10.15 -12.00 -13.40
N VAL A 38 -9.38 -11.21 -12.64
CA VAL A 38 -9.01 -11.54 -11.25
C VAL A 38 -10.25 -11.75 -10.39
N ALA A 39 -11.22 -10.84 -10.47
CA ALA A 39 -12.46 -10.95 -9.73
C ALA A 39 -13.28 -12.18 -10.13
N ASP A 40 -13.39 -12.47 -11.42
CA ASP A 40 -14.11 -13.64 -11.94
C ASP A 40 -13.45 -14.96 -11.51
N GLN A 41 -12.13 -15.03 -11.53
CA GLN A 41 -11.40 -16.21 -11.05
C GLN A 41 -11.56 -16.40 -9.53
N ALA A 42 -11.54 -15.32 -8.75
CA ALA A 42 -11.79 -15.39 -7.31
C ALA A 42 -13.22 -15.92 -7.02
N VAL A 43 -14.23 -15.43 -7.74
CA VAL A 43 -15.61 -15.92 -7.60
C VAL A 43 -15.71 -17.38 -8.04
N THR A 44 -15.04 -17.78 -9.10
CA THR A 44 -15.02 -19.17 -9.58
C THR A 44 -14.42 -20.12 -8.55
N ALA A 45 -13.28 -19.72 -7.94
CA ALA A 45 -12.54 -20.56 -6.99
C ALA A 45 -13.15 -20.59 -5.59
N PHE A 46 -13.75 -19.46 -5.13
CA PHE A 46 -14.17 -19.27 -3.75
C PHE A 46 -15.64 -18.87 -3.59
N SER A 47 -16.39 -18.70 -4.68
CA SER A 47 -17.82 -18.37 -4.76
C SER A 47 -18.18 -16.95 -4.30
N ARG A 48 -17.22 -16.18 -3.76
CA ARG A 48 -17.43 -14.82 -3.23
C ARG A 48 -16.15 -14.02 -3.14
N ILE A 49 -16.29 -12.70 -2.94
CA ILE A 49 -15.19 -11.77 -2.61
C ILE A 49 -15.60 -10.99 -1.38
N ASP A 50 -14.97 -11.26 -0.23
CA ASP A 50 -15.24 -10.55 1.01
C ASP A 50 -14.38 -9.32 1.20
N VAL A 51 -13.12 -9.39 0.77
CA VAL A 51 -12.12 -8.33 0.93
C VAL A 51 -11.34 -8.17 -0.35
N ILE A 52 -11.07 -6.92 -0.74
CA ILE A 52 -10.02 -6.57 -1.68
C ILE A 52 -9.02 -5.64 -0.98
N ILE A 53 -7.72 -5.88 -1.21
CA ILE A 53 -6.65 -5.01 -0.76
C ILE A 53 -5.95 -4.44 -1.99
N ASN A 54 -6.16 -3.16 -2.27
CA ASN A 54 -5.47 -2.44 -3.34
C ASN A 54 -4.12 -1.96 -2.80
N ASN A 55 -3.10 -2.83 -2.93
CA ASN A 55 -1.76 -2.63 -2.38
C ASN A 55 -0.71 -2.25 -3.43
N ALA A 56 -0.89 -2.63 -4.69
CA ALA A 56 0.07 -2.32 -5.75
C ALA A 56 0.40 -0.82 -5.79
N GLY A 57 1.69 -0.51 -5.86
CA GLY A 57 2.13 0.89 -5.85
C GLY A 57 3.62 1.06 -6.08
N VAL A 58 3.98 2.22 -6.61
CA VAL A 58 5.37 2.66 -6.84
C VAL A 58 5.56 4.06 -6.28
N MET A 59 6.82 4.42 -5.99
CA MET A 59 7.16 5.70 -5.37
C MET A 59 8.34 6.37 -6.11
N PRO A 60 8.11 6.95 -7.28
CA PRO A 60 9.14 7.65 -8.06
C PRO A 60 9.39 9.05 -7.49
N LEU A 61 10.20 9.13 -6.43
CA LEU A 61 10.59 10.41 -5.85
C LEU A 61 11.51 11.17 -6.80
N ALA A 62 11.17 12.40 -7.08
CA ALA A 62 11.94 13.33 -7.92
C ALA A 62 11.42 14.76 -7.71
N PHE A 63 12.30 15.76 -7.86
CA PHE A 63 11.89 17.18 -7.90
C PHE A 63 11.33 17.54 -9.28
N TYR A 64 10.60 18.64 -9.39
CA TYR A 64 10.13 19.13 -10.69
C TYR A 64 11.28 19.45 -11.65
N SER A 65 12.47 19.79 -11.15
CA SER A 65 13.68 19.96 -11.96
C SER A 65 14.13 18.68 -12.68
N ASP A 66 13.73 17.51 -12.17
CA ASP A 66 14.10 16.20 -12.72
C ASP A 66 13.05 15.71 -13.76
N HIS A 67 12.14 16.57 -14.22
CA HIS A 67 10.96 16.20 -15.00
C HIS A 67 11.25 15.36 -16.24
N GLU A 68 12.35 15.62 -16.92
CA GLU A 68 12.74 14.85 -18.13
C GLU A 68 13.09 13.39 -17.78
N ALA A 69 13.81 13.18 -16.68
CA ALA A 69 14.22 11.85 -16.23
C ALA A 69 13.08 11.09 -15.52
N ALA A 70 12.14 11.82 -14.91
CA ALA A 70 11.07 11.26 -14.10
C ALA A 70 9.75 11.05 -14.86
N ALA A 71 9.60 11.58 -16.08
CA ALA A 71 8.33 11.62 -16.81
C ALA A 71 7.65 10.23 -16.88
N ASP A 72 8.33 9.24 -17.42
CA ASP A 72 7.78 7.89 -17.58
C ASP A 72 7.44 7.23 -16.23
N ALA A 73 8.29 7.44 -15.22
CA ALA A 73 8.07 6.91 -13.88
C ALA A 73 6.88 7.59 -13.18
N TRP A 74 6.66 8.88 -13.43
CA TRP A 74 5.48 9.60 -12.94
C TRP A 74 4.20 9.14 -13.62
N ASP A 75 4.21 8.92 -14.93
CA ASP A 75 3.06 8.38 -15.65
C ASP A 75 2.71 6.98 -15.13
N GLN A 76 3.72 6.12 -14.97
CA GLN A 76 3.53 4.80 -14.37
C GLN A 76 2.97 4.89 -12.94
N CYS A 77 3.43 5.86 -12.14
CA CYS A 77 2.91 6.08 -10.79
C CYS A 77 1.42 6.44 -10.80
N ILE A 78 0.99 7.30 -11.72
CA ILE A 78 -0.43 7.65 -11.88
C ILE A 78 -1.23 6.40 -12.28
N ASP A 79 -0.73 5.66 -13.24
CA ASP A 79 -1.42 4.47 -13.75
C ASP A 79 -1.55 3.38 -12.68
N ILE A 80 -0.48 3.07 -11.95
CA ILE A 80 -0.50 2.03 -10.92
C ILE A 80 -1.25 2.51 -9.68
N ASN A 81 -0.82 3.64 -9.08
CA ASN A 81 -1.30 4.04 -7.76
C ASN A 81 -2.73 4.59 -7.77
N PHE A 82 -3.18 5.17 -8.88
CA PHE A 82 -4.52 5.74 -9.00
C PHE A 82 -5.45 4.88 -9.85
N LYS A 83 -5.14 4.66 -11.14
CA LYS A 83 -6.00 3.85 -12.01
C LYS A 83 -6.05 2.39 -11.56
N GLY A 84 -4.93 1.83 -11.05
CA GLY A 84 -4.91 0.47 -10.49
C GLY A 84 -5.88 0.30 -9.33
N VAL A 85 -5.91 1.26 -8.39
CA VAL A 85 -6.88 1.25 -7.28
C VAL A 85 -8.31 1.37 -7.80
N LEU A 86 -8.57 2.28 -8.74
CA LEU A 86 -9.89 2.43 -9.37
C LEU A 86 -10.34 1.14 -10.06
N ASN A 87 -9.43 0.47 -10.80
CA ASN A 87 -9.72 -0.80 -11.46
C ASN A 87 -10.02 -1.90 -10.43
N GLY A 88 -9.28 -1.99 -9.34
CA GLY A 88 -9.53 -2.94 -8.25
C GLY A 88 -10.91 -2.72 -7.61
N ILE A 89 -11.26 -1.47 -7.28
CA ILE A 89 -12.57 -1.11 -6.73
C ILE A 89 -13.68 -1.54 -7.70
N THR A 90 -13.59 -1.15 -8.96
CA THR A 90 -14.65 -1.40 -9.96
C THR A 90 -14.79 -2.89 -10.30
N ALA A 91 -13.70 -3.65 -10.23
CA ALA A 91 -13.73 -5.10 -10.50
C ALA A 91 -14.57 -5.88 -9.46
N VAL A 92 -14.62 -5.42 -8.22
CA VAL A 92 -15.30 -6.16 -7.14
C VAL A 92 -16.63 -5.52 -6.71
N HIS A 93 -16.88 -4.26 -7.03
CA HIS A 93 -18.00 -3.46 -6.54
C HIS A 93 -19.34 -4.15 -6.68
N ASP A 94 -19.72 -4.53 -7.89
CA ASP A 94 -21.02 -5.12 -8.16
C ASP A 94 -21.17 -6.51 -7.52
N GLN A 95 -20.08 -7.27 -7.47
CA GLN A 95 -20.08 -8.56 -6.77
C GLN A 95 -20.32 -8.38 -5.28
N MET A 96 -19.66 -7.44 -4.62
CA MET A 96 -19.86 -7.15 -3.20
C MET A 96 -21.27 -6.64 -2.91
N LEU A 97 -21.83 -5.81 -3.80
CA LEU A 97 -23.22 -5.36 -3.68
C LEU A 97 -24.22 -6.53 -3.79
N ARG A 98 -24.02 -7.44 -4.75
CA ARG A 98 -24.88 -8.65 -4.89
C ARG A 98 -24.80 -9.56 -3.66
N GLN A 99 -23.63 -9.65 -3.03
CA GLN A 99 -23.42 -10.43 -1.80
C GLN A 99 -24.03 -9.78 -0.56
N GLY A 100 -24.40 -8.51 -0.64
CA GLY A 100 -24.90 -7.71 0.48
C GLY A 100 -23.83 -7.25 1.46
N ARG A 101 -22.54 -7.53 1.19
CA ARG A 101 -21.40 -7.08 1.99
C ARG A 101 -20.09 -7.20 1.24
N GLY A 102 -19.13 -6.36 1.59
CA GLY A 102 -17.75 -6.38 1.14
C GLY A 102 -16.88 -5.44 1.96
N HIS A 103 -15.57 -5.56 1.83
CA HIS A 103 -14.60 -4.64 2.44
C HIS A 103 -13.52 -4.29 1.46
N VAL A 104 -13.41 -3.03 1.09
CA VAL A 104 -12.36 -2.48 0.24
C VAL A 104 -11.31 -1.83 1.14
N ILE A 105 -10.06 -2.26 1.00
CA ILE A 105 -8.91 -1.70 1.73
C ILE A 105 -7.96 -1.11 0.70
N ASN A 106 -7.69 0.19 0.83
CA ASN A 106 -6.81 0.91 -0.07
C ASN A 106 -5.55 1.37 0.66
N ILE A 107 -4.38 1.03 0.13
CA ILE A 107 -3.11 1.45 0.71
C ILE A 107 -2.74 2.83 0.14
N SER A 108 -2.93 3.86 0.97
CA SER A 108 -2.48 5.21 0.72
C SER A 108 -1.08 5.44 1.31
N SER A 109 -0.83 6.58 1.91
CA SER A 109 0.40 6.97 2.61
C SER A 109 0.14 8.17 3.49
N ILE A 110 0.99 8.45 4.48
CA ILE A 110 1.01 9.75 5.16
C ILE A 110 1.25 10.90 4.18
N TYR A 111 1.98 10.65 3.09
CA TYR A 111 2.26 11.64 2.04
C TYR A 111 1.07 11.92 1.10
N GLY A 112 -0.07 11.27 1.30
CA GLY A 112 -1.35 11.70 0.76
C GLY A 112 -2.05 12.80 1.56
N ASN A 113 -1.55 13.15 2.75
CA ASN A 113 -2.19 14.14 3.62
C ASN A 113 -1.74 15.57 3.31
N TYR A 114 -0.47 15.75 2.94
CA TYR A 114 0.14 17.05 2.73
C TYR A 114 1.14 17.03 1.58
N PRO A 115 1.29 18.14 0.83
CA PRO A 115 2.30 18.23 -0.22
C PRO A 115 3.71 18.17 0.36
N THR A 116 4.59 17.45 -0.33
CA THR A 116 5.97 17.23 0.09
C THR A 116 6.89 17.42 -1.10
N ALA A 117 7.96 18.21 -0.92
CA ALA A 117 8.96 18.39 -1.97
C ALA A 117 9.58 17.04 -2.35
N GLY A 118 9.82 16.81 -3.64
CA GLY A 118 10.35 15.54 -4.15
C GLY A 118 9.35 14.39 -4.21
N ALA A 119 8.12 14.55 -3.67
CA ALA A 119 7.07 13.52 -3.69
C ALA A 119 5.78 14.00 -4.34
N ALA A 120 5.82 15.01 -5.20
CA ALA A 120 4.63 15.68 -5.73
C ALA A 120 3.66 14.71 -6.41
N VAL A 121 4.11 13.94 -7.39
CA VAL A 121 3.24 12.99 -8.13
C VAL A 121 2.84 11.83 -7.24
N TYR A 122 3.77 11.22 -6.50
CA TYR A 122 3.46 10.18 -5.55
C TYR A 122 2.41 10.62 -4.53
N GLY A 123 2.64 11.74 -3.86
CA GLY A 123 1.72 12.31 -2.87
C GLY A 123 0.35 12.61 -3.46
N ALA A 124 0.29 13.18 -4.66
CA ALA A 124 -0.96 13.44 -5.38
C ALA A 124 -1.75 12.15 -5.64
N THR A 125 -1.08 11.07 -6.09
CA THR A 125 -1.76 9.77 -6.29
C THR A 125 -2.28 9.19 -4.98
N LYS A 126 -1.52 9.31 -3.89
CA LYS A 126 -1.94 8.82 -2.56
C LYS A 126 -3.06 9.68 -1.95
N ALA A 127 -3.09 10.99 -2.21
CA ALA A 127 -4.23 11.85 -1.88
C ALA A 127 -5.48 11.46 -2.69
N ALA A 128 -5.32 11.19 -3.98
CA ALA A 128 -6.42 10.72 -4.83
C ALA A 128 -7.01 9.39 -4.33
N VAL A 129 -6.19 8.46 -3.81
CA VAL A 129 -6.65 7.21 -3.19
C VAL A 129 -7.51 7.48 -1.96
N ILE A 130 -7.15 8.45 -1.11
CA ILE A 130 -7.97 8.87 0.03
C ILE A 130 -9.33 9.38 -0.47
N PHE A 131 -9.32 10.22 -1.50
CA PHE A 131 -10.54 10.80 -2.07
C PHE A 131 -11.46 9.72 -2.67
N LEU A 132 -10.91 8.78 -3.44
CA LEU A 132 -11.66 7.64 -3.99
C LEU A 132 -12.28 6.79 -2.87
N SER A 133 -11.52 6.53 -1.80
CA SER A 133 -11.97 5.74 -0.67
C SER A 133 -13.17 6.37 0.03
N GLU A 134 -13.10 7.67 0.30
CA GLU A 134 -14.19 8.40 0.95
C GLU A 134 -15.45 8.50 0.07
N SER A 135 -15.28 8.72 -1.25
CA SER A 135 -16.40 8.71 -2.19
C SER A 135 -17.09 7.35 -2.22
N LEU A 136 -16.32 6.25 -2.35
CA LEU A 136 -16.86 4.89 -2.31
C LEU A 136 -17.57 4.61 -0.99
N ARG A 137 -17.02 5.04 0.14
CA ARG A 137 -17.62 4.86 1.46
C ARG A 137 -18.99 5.54 1.55
N MET A 138 -19.13 6.76 1.03
CA MET A 138 -20.41 7.49 0.99
C MET A 138 -21.43 6.82 0.07
N GLU A 139 -21.03 6.39 -1.12
CA GLU A 139 -21.90 5.75 -2.11
C GLU A 139 -22.36 4.35 -1.69
N SER A 140 -21.51 3.62 -0.93
CA SER A 140 -21.73 2.23 -0.52
C SER A 140 -22.14 2.07 0.94
N GLN A 141 -22.56 3.15 1.60
CA GLN A 141 -22.90 3.17 3.02
C GLN A 141 -23.89 2.06 3.40
N GLY A 142 -23.52 1.30 4.43
CA GLY A 142 -24.32 0.16 4.92
C GLY A 142 -24.22 -1.12 4.08
N ARG A 143 -23.40 -1.14 3.00
CA ARG A 143 -23.25 -2.30 2.10
C ARG A 143 -21.81 -2.75 1.93
N ILE A 144 -20.86 -1.81 1.77
CA ILE A 144 -19.44 -2.09 1.62
C ILE A 144 -18.67 -1.25 2.65
N LYS A 145 -17.81 -1.91 3.43
CA LYS A 145 -16.84 -1.21 4.28
C LYS A 145 -15.69 -0.72 3.42
N VAL A 146 -15.15 0.44 3.77
CA VAL A 146 -13.96 0.99 3.11
C VAL A 146 -12.98 1.44 4.18
N THR A 147 -11.73 0.99 4.05
CA THR A 147 -10.62 1.37 4.94
C THR A 147 -9.48 1.93 4.12
N THR A 148 -8.97 3.09 4.53
CA THR A 148 -7.73 3.66 4.00
C THR A 148 -6.60 3.41 4.99
N ILE A 149 -5.54 2.75 4.55
CA ILE A 149 -4.32 2.53 5.35
C ILE A 149 -3.28 3.56 4.93
N ARG A 150 -2.71 4.27 5.89
CA ARG A 150 -1.67 5.31 5.66
C ARG A 150 -0.39 4.96 6.41
N PRO A 151 0.46 4.08 5.86
CA PRO A 151 1.74 3.79 6.49
C PRO A 151 2.71 4.96 6.33
N THR A 152 3.69 5.02 7.24
CA THR A 152 4.97 5.71 7.03
C THR A 152 5.91 4.82 6.20
N GLY A 153 7.22 4.98 6.32
CA GLY A 153 8.16 4.14 5.58
C GLY A 153 8.15 2.68 6.05
N VAL A 154 8.07 1.78 5.08
CA VAL A 154 8.23 0.33 5.26
C VAL A 154 9.43 -0.10 4.41
N PRO A 155 10.67 0.06 4.92
CA PRO A 155 11.90 0.00 4.10
C PRO A 155 12.21 -1.38 3.54
N LEU A 156 11.70 -2.45 4.12
CA LEU A 156 11.93 -3.82 3.67
C LEU A 156 11.01 -4.25 2.52
N THR A 157 10.45 -3.29 1.79
CA THR A 157 9.62 -3.53 0.59
C THR A 157 10.30 -3.02 -0.66
N GLY A 158 9.86 -3.47 -1.83
CA GLY A 158 10.35 -3.00 -3.13
C GLY A 158 9.98 -1.54 -3.48
N LEU A 159 9.23 -0.85 -2.63
CA LEU A 159 8.71 0.51 -2.91
C LEU A 159 9.82 1.52 -3.18
N GLY A 160 10.95 1.42 -2.45
CA GLY A 160 12.10 2.31 -2.61
C GLY A 160 12.84 2.16 -3.94
N ASN A 161 12.67 1.04 -4.65
CA ASN A 161 13.35 0.78 -5.93
C ASN A 161 12.87 1.74 -7.05
N GLY A 162 11.74 2.41 -6.86
CA GLY A 162 11.20 3.37 -7.83
C GLY A 162 11.75 4.79 -7.70
N ILE A 163 12.61 5.08 -6.72
CA ILE A 163 13.15 6.43 -6.50
C ILE A 163 14.03 6.85 -7.68
N VAL A 164 13.64 7.93 -8.36
CA VAL A 164 14.37 8.48 -9.52
C VAL A 164 15.54 9.35 -9.06
N ASN A 165 15.29 10.25 -8.10
CA ASN A 165 16.32 11.11 -7.53
C ASN A 165 16.46 10.84 -6.02
N PRO A 166 17.56 10.20 -5.55
CA PRO A 166 17.76 9.92 -4.13
C PRO A 166 17.73 11.16 -3.22
N GLU A 167 18.11 12.34 -3.72
CA GLU A 167 18.08 13.58 -2.94
C GLU A 167 16.63 13.99 -2.59
N ALA A 168 15.64 13.55 -3.38
CA ALA A 168 14.23 13.83 -3.12
C ALA A 168 13.70 13.17 -1.82
N VAL A 169 14.42 12.19 -1.27
CA VAL A 169 14.13 11.61 0.05
C VAL A 169 14.23 12.66 1.15
N SER A 170 15.05 13.70 0.95
CA SER A 170 15.15 14.82 1.89
C SER A 170 13.82 15.55 2.10
N GLY A 171 12.95 15.58 1.12
CA GLY A 171 11.61 16.13 1.25
C GLY A 171 10.73 15.35 2.24
N LEU A 172 10.92 14.04 2.33
CA LEU A 172 10.18 13.15 3.22
C LEU A 172 10.65 13.26 4.69
N LEU A 173 11.92 13.52 4.88
CA LEU A 173 12.61 13.45 6.17
C LEU A 173 12.98 14.84 6.72
N GLY A 174 13.03 15.85 5.86
CA GLY A 174 13.41 17.22 6.24
C GLY A 174 14.78 17.27 6.92
N SER A 175 14.85 17.93 8.07
CA SER A 175 16.07 18.01 8.89
C SER A 175 16.55 16.66 9.44
N ASN A 176 15.71 15.63 9.41
CA ASN A 176 16.02 14.29 9.92
C ASN A 176 16.75 13.42 8.90
N THR A 177 16.96 13.89 7.66
CA THR A 177 17.50 13.09 6.54
C THR A 177 18.84 12.46 6.90
N ALA A 178 19.81 13.23 7.37
CA ALA A 178 21.15 12.72 7.70
C ALA A 178 21.10 11.67 8.83
N ALA A 179 20.32 11.93 9.88
CA ALA A 179 20.17 10.99 10.98
C ALA A 179 19.45 9.69 10.57
N TYR A 180 18.46 9.77 9.67
CA TYR A 180 17.77 8.61 9.15
C TYR A 180 18.69 7.75 8.28
N MET A 181 19.41 8.37 7.33
CA MET A 181 20.35 7.66 6.46
C MET A 181 21.45 6.97 7.27
N SER A 182 22.00 7.62 8.29
CA SER A 182 22.98 7.01 9.19
C SER A 182 22.42 5.79 9.96
N LYS A 183 21.16 5.84 10.40
CA LYS A 183 20.50 4.68 11.02
C LYS A 183 20.30 3.55 10.02
N PHE A 184 19.93 3.87 8.79
CA PHE A 184 19.71 2.89 7.74
C PHE A 184 21.03 2.16 7.38
N GLU A 185 22.10 2.88 7.17
CA GLU A 185 23.45 2.33 6.96
C GLU A 185 23.90 1.46 8.15
N ALA A 186 23.68 1.92 9.37
CA ALA A 186 24.00 1.15 10.56
C ALA A 186 23.16 -0.14 10.68
N ALA A 187 21.90 -0.11 10.25
CA ALA A 187 21.06 -1.30 10.20
C ALA A 187 21.56 -2.32 9.18
N GLU A 188 21.94 -1.89 7.97
CA GLU A 188 22.53 -2.74 6.94
C GLU A 188 23.86 -3.35 7.39
N ALA A 189 24.66 -2.59 8.12
CA ALA A 189 25.91 -3.05 8.70
C ALA A 189 25.74 -3.95 9.96
N GLY A 190 24.51 -4.14 10.44
CA GLY A 190 24.25 -4.88 11.69
C GLY A 190 24.74 -4.19 12.95
N GLN A 191 24.90 -2.88 12.91
CA GLN A 191 25.46 -2.05 14.00
C GLN A 191 24.39 -1.26 14.77
N LEU A 192 23.14 -1.30 14.31
CA LEU A 192 22.05 -0.59 14.99
C LEU A 192 21.75 -1.26 16.34
N PRO A 193 21.45 -0.48 17.40
CA PRO A 193 20.98 -1.04 18.68
C PRO A 193 19.77 -1.94 18.48
N LYS A 194 19.73 -3.06 19.20
CA LYS A 194 18.62 -4.03 19.10
C LYS A 194 17.26 -3.41 19.43
N SER A 195 17.21 -2.46 20.38
CA SER A 195 16.00 -1.72 20.72
C SER A 195 15.40 -0.97 19.52
N MET A 196 16.22 -0.48 18.60
CA MET A 196 15.74 0.19 17.40
C MET A 196 15.20 -0.77 16.32
N LEU A 197 15.52 -2.07 16.42
CA LEU A 197 15.04 -3.12 15.51
C LEU A 197 13.90 -3.94 16.11
N ASP A 198 13.64 -3.82 17.40
CA ASP A 198 12.58 -4.55 18.11
C ASP A 198 11.28 -3.74 18.14
N ARG A 199 10.23 -4.26 17.50
CA ARG A 199 8.91 -3.63 17.45
C ARG A 199 8.22 -3.49 18.83
N ASN A 200 8.74 -4.13 19.87
CA ASN A 200 8.25 -3.99 21.24
C ASN A 200 8.91 -2.82 21.99
N GLU A 201 9.91 -2.19 21.40
CA GLU A 201 10.64 -1.07 22.01
C GLU A 201 10.18 0.27 21.44
N ILE A 202 10.14 1.30 22.29
CA ILE A 202 9.69 2.65 21.89
C ILE A 202 10.61 3.30 20.84
N GLU A 203 11.88 2.88 20.79
CA GLU A 203 12.88 3.36 19.85
C GLU A 203 12.80 2.70 18.47
N TYR A 204 11.85 1.77 18.24
CA TYR A 204 11.64 1.10 16.97
C TYR A 204 11.56 2.09 15.80
N PHE A 205 12.55 2.05 14.89
CA PHE A 205 12.79 3.18 13.97
C PHE A 205 12.17 3.02 12.59
N ALA A 206 11.82 1.80 12.18
CA ALA A 206 11.32 1.50 10.84
C ALA A 206 10.28 0.38 10.88
N LEU A 207 9.11 0.65 10.30
CA LEU A 207 8.00 -0.30 10.29
C LEU A 207 8.33 -1.51 9.41
N ASP A 208 8.20 -2.72 9.96
CA ASP A 208 8.29 -3.95 9.17
C ASP A 208 6.95 -4.26 8.46
N PRO A 209 6.98 -5.06 7.37
CA PRO A 209 5.78 -5.44 6.64
C PRO A 209 4.76 -6.22 7.48
N ASP A 210 5.22 -7.04 8.44
CA ASP A 210 4.35 -7.86 9.29
C ASP A 210 3.55 -6.98 10.24
N SER A 211 4.19 -6.00 10.88
CA SER A 211 3.52 -5.01 11.73
C SER A 211 2.44 -4.24 10.98
N LEU A 212 2.68 -3.87 9.71
CA LEU A 212 1.67 -3.24 8.88
C LEU A 212 0.53 -4.21 8.54
N SER A 213 0.85 -5.44 8.16
CA SER A 213 -0.12 -6.48 7.79
C SER A 213 -1.02 -6.85 8.96
N GLU A 214 -0.50 -6.92 10.19
CA GLU A 214 -1.30 -7.12 11.40
C GLU A 214 -2.36 -6.04 11.58
N GLN A 215 -2.05 -4.78 11.28
CA GLN A 215 -3.05 -3.70 11.36
C GLN A 215 -4.11 -3.80 10.27
N ILE A 216 -3.74 -4.25 9.06
CA ILE A 216 -4.71 -4.54 7.99
C ILE A 216 -5.65 -5.68 8.43
N VAL A 217 -5.09 -6.78 8.94
CA VAL A 217 -5.88 -7.92 9.48
C VAL A 217 -6.78 -7.48 10.64
N TYR A 218 -6.30 -6.60 11.52
CA TYR A 218 -7.11 -6.02 12.58
C TYR A 218 -8.34 -5.29 12.04
N THR A 219 -8.21 -4.50 10.96
CA THR A 219 -9.36 -3.82 10.35
C THR A 219 -10.35 -4.79 9.69
N ILE A 220 -9.83 -5.88 9.09
CA ILE A 220 -10.66 -6.93 8.47
C ILE A 220 -11.51 -7.63 9.53
N ASN A 221 -10.93 -7.97 10.67
CA ASN A 221 -11.54 -8.74 11.73
C ASN A 221 -12.57 -7.97 12.58
N GLN A 222 -12.79 -6.69 12.31
CA GLN A 222 -13.86 -5.96 12.99
C GLN A 222 -15.25 -6.49 12.62
N PRO A 223 -16.20 -6.52 13.56
CA PRO A 223 -17.58 -6.88 13.26
C PRO A 223 -18.13 -6.10 12.04
N TRP A 224 -19.02 -6.71 11.26
CA TRP A 224 -19.51 -6.08 10.01
C TRP A 224 -20.19 -4.73 10.24
N GLY A 225 -20.79 -4.51 11.40
CA GLY A 225 -21.39 -3.22 11.77
C GLY A 225 -20.37 -2.16 12.23
N VAL A 226 -19.07 -2.52 12.33
CA VAL A 226 -17.98 -1.62 12.75
C VAL A 226 -17.03 -1.42 11.59
N SER A 227 -16.82 -0.19 11.18
CA SER A 227 -15.87 0.19 10.13
C SER A 227 -14.78 1.08 10.72
N ILE A 228 -13.53 0.66 10.53
CA ILE A 228 -12.36 1.56 10.70
C ILE A 228 -12.14 2.18 9.34
N SER A 229 -12.52 3.44 9.18
CA SER A 229 -12.45 4.12 7.87
C SER A 229 -11.04 4.52 7.50
N ASP A 230 -10.19 4.77 8.50
CA ASP A 230 -8.83 5.27 8.31
C ASP A 230 -7.92 4.81 9.45
N ILE A 231 -6.69 4.44 9.12
CA ILE A 231 -5.67 4.09 10.10
C ILE A 231 -4.30 4.53 9.60
N THR A 232 -3.58 5.30 10.44
CA THR A 232 -2.18 5.65 10.20
C THR A 232 -1.30 4.74 11.03
N VAL A 233 -0.35 4.08 10.40
CA VAL A 233 0.59 3.14 11.04
C VAL A 233 2.00 3.69 10.94
N ARG A 234 2.68 3.81 12.09
CA ARG A 234 4.03 4.36 12.22
C ARG A 234 4.88 3.47 13.12
N ALA A 235 6.18 3.40 12.84
CA ALA A 235 7.14 3.02 13.86
C ALA A 235 7.27 4.16 14.87
N SER A 236 7.29 3.88 16.19
CA SER A 236 7.29 4.93 17.23
C SER A 236 8.53 5.81 17.22
N GLY A 237 9.66 5.29 16.72
CA GLY A 237 10.93 6.00 16.58
C GLY A 237 11.23 6.45 15.14
N ASP A 238 10.23 6.47 14.23
CA ASP A 238 10.45 6.91 12.86
C ASP A 238 10.87 8.38 12.75
N SER A 239 11.47 8.74 11.62
CA SER A 239 12.02 10.08 11.39
C SER A 239 11.22 10.91 10.40
N TYR A 240 10.05 10.45 9.96
CA TYR A 240 9.22 11.16 8.99
C TYR A 240 8.59 12.42 9.60
N VAL A 241 8.60 13.54 8.86
CA VAL A 241 8.23 14.86 9.36
C VAL A 241 6.73 15.18 9.28
N LEU A 242 5.90 14.24 8.83
CA LEU A 242 4.43 14.42 8.70
C LEU A 242 3.66 13.55 9.69
#